data_39a7bacf3aa493ad7afafb8b0cd9a715
#
_entry.id   39a7bacf3aa493ad7afafb8b0cd9a715
#
_cell.length_a   1.000
_cell.length_b   1.000
_cell.length_c   1.000
_cell.angle_alpha   90.00
_cell.angle_beta   90.00
_cell.angle_gamma   90.00
#
_symmetry.space_group_name_H-M   'P 1'
#
loop_
_entity.id
_entity.type
_entity.pdbx_description
1 polymer ?
#
loop_
_entity_poly.entity_id
_entity_poly.type
_entity_poly.pdbx_seq_one_letter_code
_entity_poly.pdbx_strand_id
1 'polypeptide(L)'
;MSVARRAARLCPSGPAPPERNDAWGSGAAANMRSMTSDGSSYARFRRALAAGNIALVKAAAAELPRVDLDDALEVCVLMARDDHPAFERAAVRWVARLCLERRVGIHDTRCALALFETMPADPAGAARSLRRLAKGWTRRR
;
A
#
# COMPACT_ATOMS: atom_id res chain seq x y z
N MET A 1 -9.59 23.40 54.26
CA MET A 1 -10.96 23.51 53.74
C MET A 1 -10.86 23.50 52.24
N SER A 2 -11.02 22.32 51.66
CA SER A 2 -12.16 21.86 50.88
C SER A 2 -12.44 22.80 49.71
N VAL A 3 -12.33 22.35 48.46
CA VAL A 3 -13.35 21.61 47.75
C VAL A 3 -12.75 21.00 46.43
N ALA A 4 -12.67 19.69 46.37
CA ALA A 4 -12.63 18.96 45.12
C ALA A 4 -14.01 19.06 44.44
N ARG A 5 -14.06 19.36 43.15
CA ARG A 5 -15.20 19.01 42.28
C ARG A 5 -14.64 18.83 40.86
N ARG A 6 -14.47 17.56 40.47
CA ARG A 6 -15.42 16.86 39.61
C ARG A 6 -15.69 17.58 38.28
N ALA A 7 -14.98 17.26 37.29
CA ALA A 7 -15.44 17.38 35.90
C ALA A 7 -15.39 16.01 35.25
N ALA A 8 -16.50 15.32 35.36
CA ALA A 8 -16.80 14.20 34.47
C ALA A 8 -16.95 14.77 33.05
N ARG A 9 -15.97 14.50 32.21
CA ARG A 9 -16.13 14.84 30.79
C ARG A 9 -16.83 13.66 30.13
N LEU A 10 -18.06 13.93 29.76
CA LEU A 10 -18.76 13.16 28.77
C LEU A 10 -17.90 13.13 27.52
N CYS A 11 -17.47 11.96 27.12
CA CYS A 11 -17.01 11.73 25.76
C CYS A 11 -18.22 11.84 24.84
N PRO A 12 -18.23 12.76 23.86
CA PRO A 12 -19.24 12.72 22.83
C PRO A 12 -19.04 11.42 22.03
N SER A 13 -20.11 10.66 21.91
CA SER A 13 -20.19 9.51 20.99
C SER A 13 -19.96 10.03 19.57
N GLY A 14 -18.75 9.94 19.09
CA GLY A 14 -18.44 10.17 17.69
C GLY A 14 -19.05 9.05 16.83
N PRO A 15 -19.44 9.35 15.61
CA PRO A 15 -19.96 8.34 14.70
C PRO A 15 -18.94 7.21 14.53
N ALA A 16 -19.46 5.98 14.52
CA ALA A 16 -18.66 4.77 14.30
C ALA A 16 -17.78 4.94 13.06
N PRO A 17 -16.51 4.52 13.11
CA PRO A 17 -15.65 4.58 11.93
C PRO A 17 -16.27 3.72 10.83
N PRO A 18 -16.21 4.17 9.57
CA PRO A 18 -16.70 3.38 8.45
C PRO A 18 -15.98 2.05 8.42
N GLU A 19 -16.74 1.01 8.19
CA GLU A 19 -16.26 -0.35 8.08
C GLU A 19 -15.02 -0.40 7.18
N ARG A 20 -13.95 -0.96 7.72
CA ARG A 20 -12.70 -1.17 7.00
C ARG A 20 -12.97 -2.13 5.85
N ASN A 21 -13.01 -1.62 4.66
CA ASN A 21 -12.76 -2.44 3.48
C ASN A 21 -11.27 -2.85 3.48
N ASP A 22 -10.98 -3.86 4.28
CA ASP A 22 -9.64 -4.47 4.36
C ASP A 22 -9.38 -5.37 3.16
N ALA A 23 -9.63 -4.86 1.95
CA ALA A 23 -9.37 -5.61 0.72
C ALA A 23 -7.86 -5.84 0.44
N TRP A 24 -7.00 -5.47 1.39
CA TRP A 24 -5.54 -5.54 1.19
C TRP A 24 -4.78 -6.40 2.21
N GLY A 25 -5.44 -7.17 3.02
CA GLY A 25 -4.66 -7.96 3.95
C GLY A 25 -5.44 -8.75 4.97
N SER A 26 -6.08 -9.78 4.55
CA SER A 26 -6.27 -10.95 5.39
C SER A 26 -6.74 -12.10 4.51
N GLY A 27 -5.83 -12.94 4.16
CA GLY A 27 -6.07 -14.14 3.41
C GLY A 27 -4.87 -15.05 3.52
N ALA A 28 -4.55 -15.46 4.75
CA ALA A 28 -3.77 -16.66 4.94
C ALA A 28 -4.64 -17.86 4.59
N ALA A 29 -4.05 -18.76 3.88
CA ALA A 29 -4.45 -20.15 3.67
C ALA A 29 -5.22 -20.46 2.38
N ALA A 30 -4.47 -21.18 1.56
CA ALA A 30 -4.94 -22.31 0.77
C ALA A 30 -5.86 -22.02 -0.41
N ASN A 31 -5.27 -21.90 -1.60
CA ASN A 31 -5.67 -22.87 -2.61
C ASN A 31 -4.64 -22.97 -3.76
N MET A 32 -3.79 -23.98 -3.68
CA MET A 32 -3.14 -24.55 -4.84
C MET A 32 -4.19 -25.28 -5.66
N ARG A 33 -4.88 -24.61 -6.54
CA ARG A 33 -5.62 -25.22 -7.66
C ARG A 33 -5.98 -24.14 -8.66
N SER A 34 -5.27 -24.14 -9.71
CA SER A 34 -5.66 -24.06 -11.11
C SER A 34 -4.55 -23.44 -11.93
N MET A 35 -3.58 -24.26 -12.28
CA MET A 35 -2.81 -24.04 -13.48
C MET A 35 -3.63 -24.62 -14.62
N THR A 36 -4.49 -23.81 -15.21
CA THR A 36 -5.04 -24.06 -16.55
C THR A 36 -5.26 -22.72 -17.24
N SER A 37 -4.41 -22.50 -18.21
CA SER A 37 -4.55 -21.75 -19.46
C SER A 37 -5.75 -20.80 -19.54
N ASP A 38 -5.45 -19.62 -19.52
CA ASP A 38 -5.94 -18.37 -20.08
C ASP A 38 -5.76 -17.23 -19.10
N GLY A 39 -4.46 -16.92 -18.90
CA GLY A 39 -4.05 -15.79 -18.09
C GLY A 39 -4.28 -16.01 -16.62
N SER A 40 -3.26 -16.51 -15.94
CA SER A 40 -3.23 -16.50 -14.48
C SER A 40 -3.74 -15.16 -13.94
N SER A 41 -4.35 -15.12 -12.77
CA SER A 41 -4.81 -13.88 -12.11
C SER A 41 -3.72 -12.82 -12.12
N TYR A 42 -2.46 -13.25 -12.03
CA TYR A 42 -1.30 -12.37 -12.14
C TYR A 42 -1.14 -11.78 -13.56
N ALA A 43 -1.34 -12.55 -14.62
CA ALA A 43 -1.25 -12.02 -15.99
C ALA A 43 -2.38 -11.01 -16.27
N ARG A 44 -3.58 -11.21 -15.71
CA ARG A 44 -4.67 -10.22 -15.77
C ARG A 44 -4.31 -8.94 -15.04
N PHE A 45 -3.73 -9.05 -13.85
CA PHE A 45 -3.24 -7.92 -13.07
C PHE A 45 -2.17 -7.13 -13.83
N ARG A 46 -1.17 -7.80 -14.41
CA ARG A 46 -0.12 -7.15 -15.21
C ARG A 46 -0.67 -6.45 -16.46
N ARG A 47 -1.64 -7.04 -17.14
CA ARG A 47 -2.33 -6.40 -18.28
C ARG A 47 -3.12 -5.17 -17.84
N ALA A 48 -3.81 -5.23 -16.70
CA ALA A 48 -4.54 -4.09 -16.15
C ALA A 48 -3.59 -2.94 -15.78
N LEU A 49 -2.42 -3.23 -15.19
CA LEU A 49 -1.37 -2.24 -14.92
C LEU A 49 -0.87 -1.60 -16.22
N ALA A 50 -0.58 -2.40 -17.25
CA ALA A 50 -0.12 -1.90 -18.55
C ALA A 50 -1.19 -1.05 -19.26
N ALA A 51 -2.46 -1.38 -19.07
CA ALA A 51 -3.59 -0.59 -19.60
C ALA A 51 -3.82 0.72 -18.83
N GLY A 52 -3.21 0.90 -17.65
CA GLY A 52 -3.36 2.09 -16.85
C GLY A 52 -4.75 2.27 -16.21
N ASN A 53 -5.54 1.21 -16.08
CA ASN A 53 -6.89 1.31 -15.53
C ASN A 53 -6.92 0.87 -14.06
N ILE A 54 -7.00 1.83 -13.14
CA ILE A 54 -6.98 1.58 -11.68
C ILE A 54 -8.13 0.67 -11.24
N ALA A 55 -9.33 0.79 -11.83
CA ALA A 55 -10.47 -0.05 -11.46
C ALA A 55 -10.20 -1.52 -11.80
N LEU A 56 -9.67 -1.78 -12.99
CA LEU A 56 -9.28 -3.13 -13.42
C LEU A 56 -8.11 -3.68 -12.58
N VAL A 57 -7.14 -2.83 -12.25
CA VAL A 57 -6.02 -3.20 -11.37
C VAL A 57 -6.52 -3.63 -10.00
N LYS A 58 -7.44 -2.88 -9.38
CA LYS A 58 -8.04 -3.23 -8.09
C LYS A 58 -8.81 -4.54 -8.14
N ALA A 59 -9.62 -4.74 -9.19
CA ALA A 59 -10.37 -5.97 -9.37
C ALA A 59 -9.45 -7.19 -9.54
N ALA A 60 -8.43 -7.07 -10.40
CA ALA A 60 -7.47 -8.14 -10.61
C ALA A 60 -6.58 -8.42 -9.40
N ALA A 61 -6.20 -7.37 -8.65
CA ALA A 61 -5.43 -7.51 -7.41
C ALA A 61 -6.21 -8.26 -6.31
N ALA A 62 -7.53 -8.11 -6.25
CA ALA A 62 -8.39 -8.82 -5.29
C ALA A 62 -8.41 -10.33 -5.52
N GLU A 63 -8.10 -10.80 -6.73
CA GLU A 63 -8.02 -12.22 -7.07
C GLU A 63 -6.65 -12.83 -6.74
N LEU A 64 -5.66 -12.00 -6.42
CA LEU A 64 -4.31 -12.45 -6.09
C LEU A 64 -4.21 -12.75 -4.59
N PRO A 65 -3.56 -13.87 -4.21
CA PRO A 65 -3.29 -14.16 -2.80
C PRO A 65 -2.35 -13.13 -2.17
N ARG A 66 -1.47 -12.56 -2.97
CA ARG A 66 -0.53 -11.50 -2.58
C ARG A 66 -0.07 -10.73 -3.80
N VAL A 67 0.06 -9.43 -3.65
CA VAL A 67 0.71 -8.53 -4.62
C VAL A 67 2.13 -8.25 -4.11
N ASP A 68 3.14 -8.44 -4.94
CA ASP A 68 4.53 -8.17 -4.57
C ASP A 68 4.76 -6.67 -4.31
N LEU A 69 5.83 -6.37 -3.56
CA LEU A 69 6.12 -5.00 -3.18
C LEU A 69 6.45 -4.11 -4.39
N ASP A 70 7.12 -4.67 -5.40
CA ASP A 70 7.42 -3.97 -6.65
C ASP A 70 6.15 -3.70 -7.46
N ASP A 71 5.24 -4.66 -7.56
CA ASP A 71 3.95 -4.51 -8.23
C ASP A 71 3.05 -3.50 -7.49
N ALA A 72 3.04 -3.54 -6.16
CA ALA A 72 2.33 -2.56 -5.34
C ALA A 72 2.88 -1.13 -5.55
N LEU A 73 4.18 -0.99 -5.81
CA LEU A 73 4.77 0.31 -6.16
C LEU A 73 4.27 0.79 -7.53
N GLU A 74 4.15 -0.10 -8.52
CA GLU A 74 3.60 0.26 -9.82
C GLU A 74 2.15 0.75 -9.72
N VAL A 75 1.35 0.16 -8.83
CA VAL A 75 -0.01 0.65 -8.54
C VAL A 75 0.05 2.06 -7.96
N CYS A 76 0.96 2.34 -7.02
CA CYS A 76 1.14 3.69 -6.47
C CYS A 76 1.55 4.70 -7.55
N VAL A 77 2.45 4.31 -8.47
CA VAL A 77 2.86 5.16 -9.61
C VAL A 77 1.67 5.50 -10.50
N LEU A 78 0.83 4.51 -10.80
CA LEU A 78 -0.38 4.73 -11.59
C LEU A 78 -1.35 5.68 -10.88
N MET A 79 -1.57 5.47 -9.57
CA MET A 79 -2.43 6.35 -8.78
C MET A 79 -1.89 7.79 -8.70
N ALA A 80 -0.57 7.97 -8.61
CA ALA A 80 0.05 9.30 -8.60
C ALA A 80 -0.12 10.03 -9.95
N ARG A 81 -0.04 9.31 -11.07
CA ARG A 81 -0.25 9.89 -12.41
C ARG A 81 -1.67 10.36 -12.64
N ASP A 82 -2.63 9.64 -12.08
CA ASP A 82 -4.06 9.92 -12.25
C ASP A 82 -4.63 10.82 -11.14
N ASP A 83 -3.76 11.37 -10.28
CA ASP A 83 -4.17 12.17 -9.11
C ASP A 83 -5.26 11.48 -8.28
N HIS A 84 -5.11 10.17 -8.09
CA HIS A 84 -6.15 9.35 -7.48
C HIS A 84 -6.24 9.61 -5.96
N PRO A 85 -7.45 9.88 -5.40
CA PRO A 85 -7.60 10.28 -3.99
C PRO A 85 -7.13 9.22 -2.97
N ALA A 86 -6.93 7.97 -3.38
CA ALA A 86 -6.39 6.93 -2.52
C ALA A 86 -4.85 6.82 -2.58
N PHE A 87 -4.15 7.68 -3.34
CA PHE A 87 -2.70 7.60 -3.51
C PHE A 87 -1.94 7.64 -2.18
N GLU A 88 -2.23 8.62 -1.34
CA GLU A 88 -1.54 8.77 -0.04
C GLU A 88 -1.70 7.52 0.84
N ARG A 89 -2.91 6.96 0.91
CA ARG A 89 -3.14 5.72 1.66
C ARG A 89 -2.39 4.53 1.08
N ALA A 90 -2.30 4.46 -0.24
CA ALA A 90 -1.53 3.41 -0.91
C ALA A 90 -0.04 3.56 -0.62
N ALA A 91 0.50 4.77 -0.67
CA ALA A 91 1.88 5.09 -0.32
C ALA A 91 2.23 4.70 1.12
N VAL A 92 1.42 5.11 2.09
CA VAL A 92 1.61 4.77 3.51
C VAL A 92 1.58 3.24 3.73
N ARG A 93 0.64 2.53 3.10
CA ARG A 93 0.56 1.06 3.17
C ARG A 93 1.78 0.39 2.57
N TRP A 94 2.28 0.92 1.46
CA TRP A 94 3.49 0.40 0.84
C TRP A 94 4.70 0.56 1.76
N VAL A 95 4.86 1.74 2.36
CA VAL A 95 5.97 1.99 3.32
C VAL A 95 5.83 1.09 4.55
N ALA A 96 4.64 0.91 5.09
CA ALA A 96 4.40 0.00 6.21
C ALA A 96 4.80 -1.46 5.85
N ARG A 97 4.43 -1.93 4.67
CA ARG A 97 4.86 -3.24 4.18
C ARG A 97 6.37 -3.34 4.02
N LEU A 98 7.00 -2.29 3.47
CA LEU A 98 8.44 -2.23 3.35
C LEU A 98 9.12 -2.38 4.72
N CYS A 99 8.64 -1.68 5.73
CA CYS A 99 9.16 -1.77 7.10
C CYS A 99 9.06 -3.19 7.67
N LEU A 100 7.93 -3.84 7.46
CA LEU A 100 7.68 -5.20 7.96
C LEU A 100 8.47 -6.27 7.19
N GLU A 101 8.50 -6.17 5.87
CA GLU A 101 9.12 -7.18 5.00
C GLU A 101 10.65 -7.05 4.96
N ARG A 102 11.19 -5.85 5.11
CA ARG A 102 12.61 -5.56 4.94
C ARG A 102 13.32 -5.09 6.23
N ARG A 103 12.58 -4.94 7.33
CA ARG A 103 13.10 -4.47 8.64
C ARG A 103 13.93 -3.19 8.53
N VAL A 104 13.40 -2.20 7.84
CA VAL A 104 14.06 -0.92 7.61
C VAL A 104 14.03 -0.04 8.84
N GLY A 105 15.04 0.82 8.99
CA GLY A 105 15.12 1.78 10.08
C GLY A 105 14.31 3.04 9.86
N ILE A 106 14.26 3.90 10.88
CA ILE A 106 13.50 5.17 10.86
C ILE A 106 14.00 6.09 9.73
N HIS A 107 15.32 6.18 9.54
CA HIS A 107 15.90 7.03 8.50
C HIS A 107 15.40 6.62 7.11
N ASP A 108 15.48 5.34 6.79
CA ASP A 108 15.08 4.79 5.49
C ASP A 108 13.57 4.93 5.28
N THR A 109 12.77 4.75 6.34
CA THR A 109 11.32 4.99 6.32
C THR A 109 10.99 6.43 5.96
N ARG A 110 11.70 7.40 6.56
CA ARG A 110 11.53 8.83 6.24
C ARG A 110 11.93 9.13 4.79
N CYS A 111 13.03 8.55 4.31
CA CYS A 111 13.45 8.69 2.92
C CYS A 111 12.39 8.13 1.97
N ALA A 112 11.80 6.99 2.28
CA ALA A 112 10.74 6.40 1.45
C ALA A 112 9.50 7.30 1.40
N LEU A 113 9.06 7.86 2.53
CA LEU A 113 7.95 8.80 2.59
C LEU A 113 8.23 10.05 1.76
N ALA A 114 9.40 10.67 1.92
CA ALA A 114 9.80 11.85 1.14
C ALA A 114 9.80 11.57 -0.39
N LEU A 115 10.21 10.37 -0.81
CA LEU A 115 10.14 9.96 -2.21
C LEU A 115 8.69 9.83 -2.70
N PHE A 116 7.77 9.37 -1.86
CA PHE A 116 6.34 9.36 -2.22
C PHE A 116 5.75 10.75 -2.32
N GLU A 117 6.19 11.71 -1.49
CA GLU A 117 5.77 13.11 -1.60
C GLU A 117 6.18 13.74 -2.94
N THR A 118 7.32 13.33 -3.50
CA THR A 118 7.77 13.81 -4.82
C THR A 118 7.15 13.05 -5.99
N MET A 119 6.50 11.92 -5.75
CA MET A 119 5.99 11.04 -6.80
C MET A 119 4.95 11.68 -7.73
N PRO A 120 4.03 12.55 -7.29
CA PRO A 120 3.10 13.23 -8.20
C PRO A 120 3.81 14.11 -9.23
N ALA A 121 4.95 14.72 -8.87
CA ALA A 121 5.74 15.57 -9.76
C ALA A 121 6.67 14.77 -10.69
N ASP A 122 7.31 13.70 -10.17
CA ASP A 122 8.19 12.79 -10.93
C ASP A 122 7.93 11.33 -10.58
N PRO A 123 6.88 10.72 -11.13
CA PRO A 123 6.53 9.32 -10.82
C PRO A 123 7.65 8.33 -11.17
N ALA A 124 8.36 8.56 -12.26
CA ALA A 124 9.39 7.65 -12.74
C ALA A 124 10.67 7.71 -11.89
N GLY A 125 11.11 8.91 -11.53
CA GLY A 125 12.29 9.13 -10.69
C GLY A 125 12.08 8.63 -9.27
N ALA A 126 10.94 8.97 -8.67
CA ALA A 126 10.56 8.51 -7.34
C ALA A 126 10.50 6.97 -7.29
N ALA A 127 9.84 6.33 -8.26
CA ALA A 127 9.74 4.88 -8.32
C ALA A 127 11.10 4.19 -8.46
N ARG A 128 12.00 4.72 -9.30
CA ARG A 128 13.37 4.19 -9.42
C ARG A 128 14.13 4.26 -8.10
N SER A 129 14.02 5.38 -7.42
CA SER A 129 14.68 5.60 -6.12
C SER A 129 14.12 4.67 -5.05
N LEU A 130 12.81 4.50 -4.96
CA LEU A 130 12.15 3.56 -4.06
C LEU A 130 12.56 2.11 -4.33
N ARG A 131 12.66 1.70 -5.60
CA ARG A 131 13.16 0.35 -5.95
C ARG A 131 14.61 0.14 -5.52
N ARG A 132 15.46 1.14 -5.69
CA ARG A 132 16.86 1.08 -5.22
C ARG A 132 16.94 0.95 -3.72
N LEU A 133 16.18 1.74 -2.99
CA LEU A 133 16.04 1.62 -1.55
C LEU A 133 15.61 0.21 -1.16
N ALA A 134 14.50 -0.30 -1.70
CA ALA A 134 13.98 -1.63 -1.40
C ALA A 134 14.99 -2.75 -1.70
N LYS A 135 15.77 -2.66 -2.78
CA LYS A 135 16.83 -3.62 -3.16
C LYS A 135 18.10 -3.50 -2.31
N GLY A 136 18.44 -2.29 -1.88
CA GLY A 136 19.64 -2.04 -1.07
C GLY A 136 19.64 -2.78 0.27
N TRP A 137 18.47 -3.04 0.84
CA TRP A 137 18.34 -3.75 2.11
C TRP A 137 18.43 -5.28 2.00
N THR A 138 18.22 -5.85 0.82
CA THR A 138 18.46 -7.30 0.62
C THR A 138 19.93 -7.66 0.67
N ARG A 139 20.85 -6.71 0.48
CA ARG A 139 22.30 -6.94 0.45
C ARG A 139 23.01 -6.79 1.80
N ARG A 140 22.32 -6.33 2.85
CA ARG A 140 22.91 -6.09 4.17
C ARG A 140 22.68 -7.24 5.16
N ARG A 141 22.42 -8.43 4.70
CA ARG A 141 22.34 -9.65 5.50
C ARG A 141 23.57 -10.51 5.29
#